data_dee95d8d86677a52fbd288a97fc5e2de
#
_entry.id   dee95d8d86677a52fbd288a97fc5e2de
#
_cell.length_a   1.000
_cell.length_b   1.000
_cell.length_c   1.000
_cell.angle_alpha   90.00
_cell.angle_beta   90.00
_cell.angle_gamma   90.00
#
_symmetry.space_group_name_H-M   'P 1'
#
loop_
_entity.id
_entity.type
_entity.pdbx_description
1 polymer ?
#
loop_
_entity_poly.entity_id
_entity_poly.type
_entity_poly.pdbx_seq_one_letter_code
_entity_poly.pdbx_strand_id
1 'polypeptide(L)'
;MTQGERMLRVSEDELDEGPEGRVHYQGQPFTGAEEDSSEDGTLLYSTEYADGLQEGLDREWYPDGNLKSEGAFHRGSPTGTHRTWRPNGTIATEVDFAEGGQLIRRRTFSATGDLVAEETN
;
A
#
# COMPACT_ATOMS: atom_id res chain seq x y z
N MET A 1 14.58 21.08 -9.96
CA MET A 1 14.00 20.71 -9.72
C MET A 1 12.97 20.91 -9.75
N THR A 2 12.57 20.45 -9.95
CA THR A 2 11.53 20.75 -10.11
C THR A 2 10.74 20.68 -9.05
N GLN A 3 10.94 21.23 -8.32
CA GLN A 3 10.30 21.30 -7.47
C GLN A 3 9.03 21.53 -7.60
N GLY A 4 8.24 21.50 -7.16
CA GLY A 4 6.86 21.64 -7.39
C GLY A 4 6.22 20.58 -8.20
N GLU A 5 7.01 19.62 -8.60
CA GLU A 5 6.46 18.54 -9.32
C GLU A 5 5.55 17.76 -8.41
N ARG A 6 4.33 17.59 -8.79
CA ARG A 6 3.36 16.91 -7.96
C ARG A 6 3.07 15.55 -8.50
N MET A 7 2.86 14.60 -7.59
CA MET A 7 2.40 13.30 -7.98
C MET A 7 0.96 13.42 -8.49
N LEU A 8 0.70 12.84 -9.66
CA LEU A 8 -0.65 12.78 -10.19
C LEU A 8 -1.48 11.85 -9.30
N ARG A 9 -2.68 12.26 -8.92
CA ARG A 9 -3.56 11.49 -8.05
C ARG A 9 -4.85 11.22 -8.78
N VAL A 10 -5.24 9.96 -8.86
CA VAL A 10 -6.43 9.54 -9.57
C VAL A 10 -7.18 8.53 -8.73
N SER A 11 -8.46 8.32 -9.05
CA SER A 11 -9.25 7.28 -8.40
C SER A 11 -9.20 6.00 -9.21
N GLU A 12 -9.65 4.91 -8.59
CA GLU A 12 -9.60 3.60 -9.20
C GLU A 12 -10.33 3.57 -10.54
N ASP A 13 -11.47 4.26 -10.64
CA ASP A 13 -12.27 4.19 -11.86
C ASP A 13 -11.64 4.94 -13.02
N GLU A 14 -10.57 5.69 -12.80
CA GLU A 14 -9.86 6.36 -13.88
C GLU A 14 -8.74 5.50 -14.45
N LEU A 15 -8.49 4.33 -13.88
CA LEU A 15 -7.38 3.48 -14.26
C LEU A 15 -7.89 2.26 -15.04
N ASP A 16 -7.06 1.77 -15.94
CA ASP A 16 -7.37 0.59 -16.75
C ASP A 16 -6.26 -0.43 -16.61
N GLU A 17 -6.62 -1.69 -16.77
CA GLU A 17 -5.61 -2.72 -16.88
C GLU A 17 -5.09 -2.75 -18.30
N GLY A 18 -3.79 -2.70 -18.42
CA GLY A 18 -3.15 -2.72 -19.72
C GLY A 18 -2.32 -3.98 -19.94
N PRO A 19 -1.53 -3.98 -21.01
CA PRO A 19 -0.67 -5.12 -21.30
C PRO A 19 0.36 -5.36 -20.21
N GLU A 20 0.79 -6.61 -20.11
CA GLU A 20 1.89 -6.99 -19.23
C GLU A 20 1.59 -6.75 -17.76
N GLY A 21 0.30 -6.74 -17.40
CA GLY A 21 -0.07 -6.54 -16.01
C GLY A 21 0.16 -5.13 -15.49
N ARG A 22 0.38 -4.17 -16.38
CA ARG A 22 0.60 -2.79 -15.96
C ARG A 22 -0.69 -2.02 -15.94
N VAL A 23 -0.81 -1.12 -14.97
CA VAL A 23 -1.96 -0.25 -14.84
C VAL A 23 -1.74 0.97 -15.75
N HIS A 24 -2.80 1.36 -16.46
CA HIS A 24 -2.73 2.47 -17.42
C HIS A 24 -3.69 3.58 -17.03
N TYR A 25 -3.28 4.80 -17.36
CA TYR A 25 -4.09 5.98 -17.20
C TYR A 25 -4.08 6.70 -18.54
N GLN A 26 -5.27 6.87 -19.13
CA GLN A 26 -5.42 7.53 -20.41
C GLN A 26 -4.51 6.93 -21.49
N GLY A 27 -4.42 5.61 -21.49
CA GLY A 27 -3.68 4.89 -22.51
C GLY A 27 -2.19 4.77 -22.30
N GLN A 28 -1.67 5.27 -21.20
CA GLN A 28 -0.25 5.23 -20.89
C GLN A 28 0.00 4.52 -19.57
N PRO A 29 1.14 3.84 -19.38
CA PRO A 29 1.45 3.28 -18.08
C PRO A 29 1.39 4.37 -17.01
N PHE A 30 0.74 4.06 -15.89
CA PHE A 30 0.44 5.06 -14.89
C PHE A 30 1.61 5.29 -13.93
N THR A 31 1.95 6.55 -13.72
CA THR A 31 2.87 6.97 -12.67
C THR A 31 2.14 8.00 -11.83
N GLY A 32 2.00 7.72 -10.53
CA GLY A 32 1.27 8.61 -9.63
C GLY A 32 0.70 7.80 -8.48
N ALA A 33 -0.37 8.30 -7.88
CA ALA A 33 -1.03 7.63 -6.78
C ALA A 33 -2.49 7.41 -7.12
N GLU A 34 -2.96 6.20 -6.85
CA GLU A 34 -4.38 5.89 -6.86
C GLU A 34 -4.89 6.17 -5.46
N GLU A 35 -5.91 7.02 -5.34
CA GLU A 35 -6.46 7.40 -4.04
C GLU A 35 -7.96 7.28 -4.07
N ASP A 36 -8.54 6.63 -3.08
CA ASP A 36 -9.97 6.45 -2.99
C ASP A 36 -10.45 6.90 -1.63
N SER A 37 -11.54 7.64 -1.62
CA SER A 37 -12.09 8.25 -0.42
C SER A 37 -13.53 7.82 -0.21
N SER A 38 -13.99 7.91 1.04
CA SER A 38 -15.39 7.68 1.34
C SER A 38 -16.21 8.86 0.84
N GLU A 39 -17.54 8.73 0.95
CA GLU A 39 -18.43 9.76 0.47
C GLU A 39 -18.23 11.09 1.18
N ASP A 40 -17.77 11.05 2.43
CA ASP A 40 -17.53 12.28 3.19
C ASP A 40 -16.13 12.86 2.96
N GLY A 41 -15.37 12.28 2.02
CA GLY A 41 -14.06 12.81 1.68
C GLY A 41 -12.90 12.27 2.47
N THR A 42 -13.13 11.33 3.38
CA THR A 42 -12.04 10.72 4.14
C THR A 42 -11.26 9.80 3.23
N LEU A 43 -9.94 10.00 3.16
CA LEU A 43 -9.08 9.13 2.35
C LEU A 43 -9.01 7.75 3.00
N LEU A 44 -9.35 6.71 2.24
CA LEU A 44 -9.37 5.35 2.74
C LEU A 44 -8.27 4.48 2.16
N TYR A 45 -7.70 4.89 1.03
CA TYR A 45 -6.76 4.03 0.33
C TYR A 45 -5.84 4.87 -0.54
N SER A 46 -4.55 4.53 -0.57
CA SER A 46 -3.57 5.20 -1.43
C SER A 46 -2.50 4.21 -1.83
N THR A 47 -2.27 4.09 -3.12
CA THR A 47 -1.23 3.21 -3.66
C THR A 47 -0.44 3.99 -4.70
N GLU A 48 0.88 3.97 -4.57
CA GLU A 48 1.76 4.65 -5.50
C GLU A 48 2.22 3.70 -6.60
N TYR A 49 2.33 4.25 -7.80
CA TYR A 49 2.70 3.51 -9.00
C TYR A 49 3.80 4.24 -9.75
N ALA A 50 4.65 3.47 -10.43
CA ALA A 50 5.58 4.01 -11.41
C ALA A 50 5.54 3.10 -12.63
N ASP A 51 5.31 3.71 -13.79
CA ASP A 51 5.30 3.00 -15.06
C ASP A 51 4.34 1.81 -15.05
N GLY A 52 3.21 1.97 -14.35
CA GLY A 52 2.14 0.96 -14.30
C GLY A 52 2.33 -0.13 -13.28
N LEU A 53 3.41 -0.12 -12.52
CA LEU A 53 3.66 -1.09 -11.46
C LEU A 53 3.64 -0.41 -10.11
N GLN A 54 3.20 -1.13 -9.08
CA GLN A 54 3.25 -0.57 -7.74
C GLN A 54 4.69 -0.24 -7.38
N GLU A 55 4.90 0.98 -6.89
CA GLU A 55 6.23 1.46 -6.57
C GLU A 55 6.08 2.51 -5.48
N GLY A 56 6.61 2.26 -4.29
CA GLY A 56 6.49 3.19 -3.19
C GLY A 56 5.48 2.70 -2.18
N LEU A 57 4.72 3.60 -1.59
CA LEU A 57 3.88 3.29 -0.44
C LEU A 57 2.48 2.84 -0.84
N ASP A 58 1.96 1.93 -0.03
CA ASP A 58 0.60 1.42 -0.14
C ASP A 58 0.00 1.54 1.24
N ARG A 59 -1.08 2.32 1.38
CA ARG A 59 -1.69 2.59 2.67
C ARG A 59 -3.19 2.46 2.62
N GLU A 60 -3.75 2.03 3.73
CA GLU A 60 -5.19 1.95 3.89
C GLU A 60 -5.55 2.48 5.27
N TRP A 61 -6.68 3.17 5.37
CA TRP A 61 -7.13 3.80 6.62
C TRP A 61 -8.52 3.32 6.97
N TYR A 62 -8.81 3.30 8.27
CA TYR A 62 -10.16 3.11 8.75
C TYR A 62 -10.97 4.39 8.52
N PRO A 63 -12.30 4.30 8.51
CA PRO A 63 -13.12 5.50 8.29
C PRO A 63 -12.89 6.62 9.29
N ASP A 64 -12.37 6.32 10.49
CA ASP A 64 -12.09 7.33 11.48
C ASP A 64 -10.74 8.03 11.26
N GLY A 65 -10.00 7.65 10.21
CA GLY A 65 -8.73 8.26 9.89
C GLY A 65 -7.51 7.55 10.44
N ASN A 66 -7.70 6.53 11.27
CA ASN A 66 -6.58 5.77 11.81
C ASN A 66 -6.01 4.85 10.74
N LEU A 67 -4.70 4.69 10.73
CA LEU A 67 -4.03 3.85 9.74
C LEU A 67 -4.40 2.39 9.99
N LYS A 68 -4.79 1.70 8.92
CA LYS A 68 -5.17 0.30 8.97
C LYS A 68 -4.05 -0.59 8.46
N SER A 69 -3.37 -0.19 7.40
CA SER A 69 -2.25 -0.95 6.86
C SER A 69 -1.27 -0.03 6.16
N GLU A 70 -0.02 -0.47 6.11
CA GLU A 70 1.03 0.28 5.42
C GLU A 70 2.11 -0.68 4.98
N GLY A 71 2.58 -0.50 3.77
CA GLY A 71 3.68 -1.29 3.25
C GLY A 71 4.31 -0.58 2.07
N ALA A 72 5.35 -1.17 1.52
CA ALA A 72 6.04 -0.62 0.38
C ALA A 72 6.19 -1.67 -0.70
N PHE A 73 6.26 -1.20 -1.94
CA PHE A 73 6.43 -2.05 -3.10
C PHE A 73 7.57 -1.52 -3.96
N HIS A 74 8.23 -2.40 -4.67
CA HIS A 74 9.25 -2.05 -5.64
C HIS A 74 8.98 -2.86 -6.90
N ARG A 75 8.67 -2.17 -7.98
CA ARG A 75 8.39 -2.76 -9.29
C ARG A 75 7.39 -3.91 -9.20
N GLY A 76 6.33 -3.68 -8.43
CA GLY A 76 5.23 -4.64 -8.30
C GLY A 76 5.38 -5.67 -7.22
N SER A 77 6.53 -5.76 -6.56
CA SER A 77 6.77 -6.74 -5.51
C SER A 77 6.81 -6.08 -4.15
N PRO A 78 6.24 -6.71 -3.13
CA PRO A 78 6.33 -6.14 -1.78
C PRO A 78 7.77 -6.12 -1.30
N THR A 79 8.13 -5.11 -0.52
CA THR A 79 9.46 -5.00 0.04
C THR A 79 9.36 -4.36 1.42
N GLY A 80 10.35 -4.63 2.28
CA GLY A 80 10.39 -4.05 3.61
C GLY A 80 9.34 -4.63 4.53
N THR A 81 8.96 -3.87 5.53
CA THR A 81 8.01 -4.32 6.54
C THR A 81 6.62 -3.79 6.23
N HIS A 82 5.67 -4.72 6.14
CA HIS A 82 4.25 -4.41 5.95
C HIS A 82 3.55 -4.59 7.28
N ARG A 83 2.78 -3.60 7.71
CA ARG A 83 2.10 -3.63 9.00
C ARG A 83 0.61 -3.43 8.85
N THR A 84 -0.14 -4.09 9.70
CA THR A 84 -1.57 -3.83 9.82
C THR A 84 -1.89 -3.52 11.28
N TRP A 85 -2.92 -2.73 11.49
CA TRP A 85 -3.36 -2.32 12.83
C TRP A 85 -4.85 -2.61 12.99
N ARG A 86 -5.25 -2.79 14.23
CA ARG A 86 -6.66 -2.95 14.58
C ARG A 86 -7.31 -1.57 14.72
N PRO A 87 -8.64 -1.50 14.70
CA PRO A 87 -9.31 -0.19 14.86
C PRO A 87 -8.91 0.57 16.11
N ASN A 88 -8.49 -0.13 17.17
CA ASN A 88 -8.08 0.54 18.40
C ASN A 88 -6.63 1.00 18.37
N GLY A 89 -5.93 0.84 17.23
CA GLY A 89 -4.55 1.28 17.08
C GLY A 89 -3.49 0.26 17.46
N THR A 90 -3.90 -0.89 17.99
CA THR A 90 -2.97 -1.95 18.35
C THR A 90 -2.47 -2.64 17.09
N ILE A 91 -1.19 -2.93 17.02
CA ILE A 91 -0.64 -3.61 15.85
C ILE A 91 -1.19 -5.04 15.77
N ALA A 92 -1.57 -5.45 14.58
CA ALA A 92 -2.12 -6.79 14.35
C ALA A 92 -1.09 -7.70 13.72
N THR A 93 -0.40 -7.25 12.66
CA THR A 93 0.61 -8.07 11.98
C THR A 93 1.77 -7.23 11.53
N GLU A 94 2.95 -7.88 11.46
CA GLU A 94 4.12 -7.34 10.78
C GLU A 94 4.66 -8.42 9.87
N VAL A 95 4.88 -8.07 8.61
CA VAL A 95 5.39 -9.02 7.63
C VAL A 95 6.60 -8.39 6.96
N ASP A 96 7.74 -9.08 7.02
CA ASP A 96 8.97 -8.59 6.43
C ASP A 96 9.24 -9.29 5.11
N PHE A 97 9.51 -8.52 4.08
CA PHE A 97 9.82 -9.02 2.74
C PHE A 97 11.22 -8.62 2.33
N ALA A 98 11.92 -9.53 1.69
CA ALA A 98 13.21 -9.24 1.07
C ALA A 98 12.98 -8.40 -0.18
N GLU A 99 14.08 -7.86 -0.72
CA GLU A 99 14.02 -6.96 -1.85
C GLU A 99 13.30 -7.54 -3.06
N GLY A 100 13.41 -8.83 -3.27
CA GLY A 100 12.74 -9.48 -4.40
C GLY A 100 11.33 -9.94 -4.11
N GLY A 101 10.77 -9.58 -2.96
CA GLY A 101 9.39 -9.93 -2.62
C GLY A 101 9.24 -11.23 -1.85
N GLN A 102 10.35 -11.89 -1.50
CA GLN A 102 10.28 -13.12 -0.75
C GLN A 102 9.92 -12.84 0.71
N LEU A 103 9.04 -13.65 1.26
CA LEU A 103 8.67 -13.53 2.66
C LEU A 103 9.85 -13.93 3.54
N ILE A 104 10.24 -13.05 4.46
CA ILE A 104 11.28 -13.35 5.43
C ILE A 104 10.66 -13.79 6.74
N ARG A 105 9.65 -13.07 7.23
CA ARG A 105 9.09 -13.32 8.54
C ARG A 105 7.70 -12.71 8.64
N ARG A 106 6.85 -13.39 9.38
CA ARG A 106 5.51 -12.86 9.71
C ARG A 106 5.30 -12.97 11.20
N ARG A 107 4.85 -11.88 11.82
CA ARG A 107 4.49 -11.83 13.22
C ARG A 107 3.03 -11.46 13.36
N THR A 108 2.35 -12.13 14.28
CA THR A 108 0.96 -11.85 14.57
C THR A 108 0.83 -11.48 16.04
N PHE A 109 0.04 -10.45 16.33
CA PHE A 109 -0.09 -9.93 17.69
C PHE A 109 -1.53 -10.03 18.15
N SER A 110 -1.73 -10.20 19.46
CA SER A 110 -3.05 -10.28 20.06
C SER A 110 -3.67 -8.89 20.14
N ALA A 111 -4.94 -8.83 20.55
CA ALA A 111 -5.64 -7.56 20.70
C ALA A 111 -5.00 -6.64 21.74
N THR A 112 -4.20 -7.20 22.65
CA THR A 112 -3.50 -6.42 23.67
C THR A 112 -2.06 -6.12 23.27
N GLY A 113 -1.65 -6.50 22.05
CA GLY A 113 -0.32 -6.17 21.56
C GLY A 113 0.75 -7.19 21.83
N ASP A 114 0.39 -8.35 22.34
CA ASP A 114 1.37 -9.41 22.66
C ASP A 114 1.64 -10.26 21.41
N LEU A 115 2.89 -10.63 21.23
CA LEU A 115 3.26 -11.52 20.12
C LEU A 115 2.70 -12.90 20.39
N VAL A 116 1.85 -13.40 19.47
CA VAL A 116 1.20 -14.70 19.64
C VAL A 116 1.65 -15.71 18.60
N ALA A 117 2.27 -15.30 17.52
CA ALA A 117 2.76 -16.22 16.50
C ALA A 117 3.86 -15.55 15.70
N GLU A 118 4.84 -16.35 15.34
CA GLU A 118 5.93 -15.89 14.48
C GLU A 118 6.29 -17.00 13.52
N GLU A 119 6.35 -16.67 12.24
CA GLU A 119 6.75 -17.61 11.19
C GLU A 119 7.94 -17.03 10.46
N THR A 120 8.94 -17.84 10.19
CA THR A 120 10.10 -17.43 9.42
C THR A 120 10.28 -18.35 8.25
N ASN A 121 10.91 -17.81 7.22
CA ASN A 121 11.09 -18.58 5.99
C ASN A 121 12.56 -18.92 5.81
#